data_0b07e618b2330f16fd44a6709d41f2f9
#
_entry.id   0b07e618b2330f16fd44a6709d41f2f9
#
_cell.length_a   1.000
_cell.length_b   1.000
_cell.length_c   1.000
_cell.angle_alpha   90.00
_cell.angle_beta   90.00
_cell.angle_gamma   90.00
#
_symmetry.space_group_name_H-M   'P 1'
#
loop_
_entity.id
_entity.type
_entity.pdbx_description
1 polymer ?
#
loop_
_entity_poly.entity_id
_entity_poly.type
_entity_poly.pdbx_seq_one_letter_code
_entity_poly.pdbx_strand_id
1 'polypeptide(L)'
;IEAELRKSREIILQTQKLDAIGSLTGGMAHDFNNLLAVVLGNLELIQECGDPSQVDGYVNEAIAATLRGRDLTRSLLSFARKAPLMPVTLDLNEVARSMDSMFRRILPENIGIETALTGGLWKVQADRSSTESTILNLVINARDAMPHGGELTIETANIRLTDEYLEVRGEAIDAGRYVMIAITDTGEGIP
;
A
#
# COMPACT_ATOMS: atom_id res chain seq x y z
N ILE A 1 27.69 18.26 18.96
CA ILE A 1 26.44 17.94 19.71
C ILE A 1 25.30 17.67 18.72
N GLU A 2 24.96 18.58 17.77
CA GLU A 2 23.88 18.34 16.78
C GLU A 2 24.15 17.15 15.85
N ALA A 3 25.38 16.99 15.37
CA ALA A 3 25.77 15.87 14.51
C ALA A 3 25.72 14.52 15.24
N GLU A 4 26.05 14.50 16.53
CA GLU A 4 25.95 13.31 17.38
C GLU A 4 24.50 12.95 17.70
N LEU A 5 23.65 13.94 17.97
CA LEU A 5 22.21 13.72 18.18
C LEU A 5 21.55 13.16 16.91
N ARG A 6 21.93 13.66 15.75
CA ARG A 6 21.42 13.18 14.46
C ARG A 6 21.84 11.73 14.19
N LYS A 7 23.10 11.40 14.46
CA LYS A 7 23.61 10.04 14.34
C LYS A 7 22.98 9.08 15.35
N SER A 8 22.75 9.53 16.57
CA SER A 8 22.06 8.73 17.62
C SER A 8 20.59 8.46 17.24
N ARG A 9 19.87 9.47 16.71
CA ARG A 9 18.51 9.28 16.19
C ARG A 9 18.46 8.29 15.03
N GLU A 10 19.39 8.36 14.09
CA GLU A 10 19.50 7.41 12.97
C GLU A 10 19.70 5.98 13.46
N ILE A 11 20.56 5.77 14.48
CA ILE A 11 20.83 4.46 15.07
C ILE A 11 19.58 3.93 15.78
N ILE A 12 18.88 4.76 16.56
CA ILE A 12 17.64 4.36 17.25
C ILE A 12 16.56 3.97 16.25
N LEU A 13 16.33 4.78 15.22
CA LEU A 13 15.38 4.47 14.17
C LEU A 13 15.74 3.18 13.41
N GLN A 14 17.04 2.93 13.22
CA GLN A 14 17.53 1.73 12.57
C GLN A 14 17.34 0.48 13.44
N THR A 15 17.54 0.60 14.75
CA THR A 15 17.33 -0.49 15.72
C THR A 15 15.85 -0.79 15.86
N GLN A 16 15.00 0.22 16.00
CA GLN A 16 13.53 0.05 16.04
C GLN A 16 12.98 -0.60 14.77
N LYS A 17 13.56 -0.25 13.59
CA LYS A 17 13.19 -0.87 12.32
C LYS A 17 13.62 -2.35 12.25
N LEU A 18 14.78 -2.71 12.82
CA LEU A 18 15.26 -4.08 12.90
C LEU A 18 14.42 -4.93 13.87
N ASP A 19 14.02 -4.37 15.00
CA ASP A 19 13.13 -5.04 15.96
C ASP A 19 11.73 -5.25 15.38
N ALA A 20 11.20 -4.24 14.66
CA ALA A 20 9.96 -4.36 13.92
C ALA A 20 10.04 -5.45 12.83
N ILE A 21 11.17 -5.53 12.08
CA ILE A 21 11.43 -6.60 11.10
C ILE A 21 11.44 -7.97 11.80
N GLY A 22 12.11 -8.10 12.95
CA GLY A 22 12.17 -9.35 13.70
C GLY A 22 10.80 -9.85 14.16
N SER A 23 9.99 -8.95 14.70
CA SER A 23 8.61 -9.25 15.13
C SER A 23 7.69 -9.57 13.94
N LEU A 24 7.81 -8.81 12.84
CA LEU A 24 7.06 -9.04 11.61
C LEU A 24 7.47 -10.33 10.89
N THR A 25 8.76 -10.71 10.94
CA THR A 25 9.28 -11.91 10.23
C THR A 25 8.62 -13.19 10.76
N GLY A 26 8.31 -13.26 12.06
CA GLY A 26 7.60 -14.40 12.66
C GLY A 26 6.16 -14.53 12.14
N GLY A 27 5.40 -13.43 12.14
CA GLY A 27 4.03 -13.39 11.60
C GLY A 27 3.98 -13.64 10.10
N MET A 28 4.91 -13.06 9.36
CA MET A 28 4.98 -13.19 7.89
C MET A 28 5.41 -14.58 7.43
N ALA A 29 6.32 -15.24 8.15
CA ALA A 29 6.67 -16.64 7.87
C ALA A 29 5.46 -17.55 8.08
N HIS A 30 4.66 -17.30 9.11
CA HIS A 30 3.41 -18.01 9.35
C HIS A 30 2.41 -17.77 8.21
N ASP A 31 2.20 -16.52 7.78
CA ASP A 31 1.27 -16.20 6.71
C ASP A 31 1.72 -16.77 5.36
N PHE A 32 3.02 -16.73 5.07
CA PHE A 32 3.57 -17.36 3.88
C PHE A 32 3.37 -18.88 3.89
N ASN A 33 3.60 -19.53 5.03
CA ASN A 33 3.37 -20.97 5.19
C ASN A 33 1.88 -21.31 5.04
N ASN A 34 0.97 -20.49 5.53
CA ASN A 34 -0.46 -20.68 5.33
C ASN A 34 -0.85 -20.60 3.84
N LEU A 35 -0.29 -19.65 3.09
CA LEU A 35 -0.52 -19.58 1.64
C LEU A 35 0.03 -20.80 0.91
N LEU A 36 1.20 -21.27 1.28
CA LEU A 36 1.77 -22.52 0.71
C LEU A 36 0.92 -23.75 1.05
N ALA A 37 0.39 -23.83 2.27
CA ALA A 37 -0.51 -24.91 2.67
C ALA A 37 -1.80 -24.92 1.85
N VAL A 38 -2.38 -23.76 1.56
CA VAL A 38 -3.56 -23.63 0.68
C VAL A 38 -3.22 -24.08 -0.74
N VAL A 39 -2.07 -23.67 -1.29
CA VAL A 39 -1.64 -24.10 -2.64
C VAL A 39 -1.46 -25.61 -2.68
N LEU A 40 -0.73 -26.16 -1.71
CA LEU A 40 -0.44 -27.61 -1.65
C LEU A 40 -1.72 -28.42 -1.47
N GLY A 41 -2.59 -28.03 -0.52
CA GLY A 41 -3.85 -28.74 -0.28
C GLY A 41 -4.77 -28.76 -1.51
N ASN A 42 -4.85 -27.66 -2.27
CA ASN A 42 -5.64 -27.65 -3.50
C ASN A 42 -5.01 -28.54 -4.59
N LEU A 43 -3.68 -28.61 -4.69
CA LEU A 43 -3.01 -29.50 -5.63
C LEU A 43 -3.19 -30.97 -5.24
N GLU A 44 -3.17 -31.32 -3.95
CA GLU A 44 -3.46 -32.67 -3.46
C GLU A 44 -4.93 -33.05 -3.76
N LEU A 45 -5.87 -32.13 -3.51
CA LEU A 45 -7.28 -32.34 -3.88
C LEU A 45 -7.47 -32.58 -5.38
N ILE A 46 -6.71 -31.90 -6.25
CA ILE A 46 -6.75 -32.15 -7.70
C ILE A 46 -6.25 -33.55 -8.03
N GLN A 47 -5.18 -34.03 -7.36
CA GLN A 47 -4.65 -35.40 -7.58
C GLN A 47 -5.62 -36.50 -7.16
N GLU A 48 -6.40 -36.26 -6.10
CA GLU A 48 -7.39 -37.19 -5.57
C GLU A 48 -8.79 -37.03 -6.19
N CYS A 49 -8.99 -35.97 -6.98
CA CYS A 49 -10.30 -35.59 -7.48
C CYS A 49 -10.78 -36.57 -8.56
N GLY A 50 -11.87 -37.29 -8.26
CA GLY A 50 -12.57 -38.16 -9.23
C GLY A 50 -13.58 -37.39 -10.12
N ASP A 51 -13.85 -36.11 -9.84
CA ASP A 51 -14.80 -35.29 -10.56
C ASP A 51 -14.12 -34.10 -11.26
N PRO A 52 -13.99 -34.14 -12.59
CA PRO A 52 -13.36 -33.06 -13.35
C PRO A 52 -14.02 -31.70 -13.18
N SER A 53 -15.28 -31.62 -12.81
CA SER A 53 -16.00 -30.35 -12.65
C SER A 53 -15.53 -29.51 -11.44
N GLN A 54 -14.85 -30.12 -10.48
CA GLN A 54 -14.31 -29.46 -9.28
C GLN A 54 -12.87 -28.97 -9.48
N VAL A 55 -12.16 -29.47 -10.48
CA VAL A 55 -10.74 -29.15 -10.72
C VAL A 55 -10.52 -27.65 -10.93
N ASP A 56 -11.38 -26.99 -11.70
CA ASP A 56 -11.27 -25.55 -11.97
C ASP A 56 -11.40 -24.73 -10.66
N GLY A 57 -12.22 -25.16 -9.71
CA GLY A 57 -12.34 -24.52 -8.41
C GLY A 57 -11.03 -24.60 -7.61
N TYR A 58 -10.44 -25.77 -7.51
CA TYR A 58 -9.16 -25.98 -6.81
C TYR A 58 -7.99 -25.25 -7.48
N VAL A 59 -7.95 -25.23 -8.81
CA VAL A 59 -6.95 -24.46 -9.58
C VAL A 59 -7.07 -22.96 -9.27
N ASN A 60 -8.28 -22.41 -9.30
CA ASN A 60 -8.51 -20.99 -9.03
C ASN A 60 -8.10 -20.60 -7.61
N GLU A 61 -8.40 -21.44 -6.60
CA GLU A 61 -7.97 -21.22 -5.22
C GLU A 61 -6.44 -21.24 -5.08
N ALA A 62 -5.76 -22.20 -5.72
CA ALA A 62 -4.31 -22.29 -5.72
C ALA A 62 -3.66 -21.06 -6.39
N ILE A 63 -4.23 -20.59 -7.51
CA ILE A 63 -3.78 -19.37 -8.19
C ILE A 63 -3.98 -18.15 -7.29
N ALA A 64 -5.14 -18.00 -6.66
CA ALA A 64 -5.44 -16.90 -5.75
C ALA A 64 -4.46 -16.86 -4.56
N ALA A 65 -4.16 -18.01 -3.94
CA ALA A 65 -3.19 -18.11 -2.86
C ALA A 65 -1.77 -17.73 -3.33
N THR A 66 -1.38 -18.15 -4.54
CA THR A 66 -0.08 -17.80 -5.13
C THR A 66 0.04 -16.29 -5.38
N LEU A 67 -1.02 -15.65 -5.87
CA LEU A 67 -1.06 -14.21 -6.09
C LEU A 67 -0.95 -13.43 -4.77
N ARG A 68 -1.64 -13.86 -3.71
CA ARG A 68 -1.50 -13.29 -2.36
C ARG A 68 -0.07 -13.42 -1.84
N GLY A 69 0.59 -14.57 -2.06
CA GLY A 69 1.99 -14.79 -1.68
C GLY A 69 2.96 -13.86 -2.42
N ARG A 70 2.74 -13.64 -3.71
CA ARG A 70 3.49 -12.65 -4.50
C ARG A 70 3.36 -11.24 -3.92
N ASP A 71 2.14 -10.83 -3.55
CA ASP A 71 1.87 -9.49 -3.06
C ASP A 71 2.45 -9.28 -1.64
N LEU A 72 2.40 -10.31 -0.78
CA LEU A 72 3.09 -10.34 0.50
C LEU A 72 4.61 -10.18 0.32
N THR A 73 5.21 -10.91 -0.62
CA THR A 73 6.64 -10.83 -0.93
C THR A 73 7.03 -9.44 -1.45
N ARG A 74 6.20 -8.82 -2.30
CA ARG A 74 6.40 -7.45 -2.78
C ARG A 74 6.37 -6.43 -1.65
N SER A 75 5.42 -6.56 -0.73
CA SER A 75 5.31 -5.70 0.46
C SER A 75 6.54 -5.82 1.34
N LEU A 76 7.05 -7.03 1.57
CA LEU A 76 8.30 -7.31 2.28
C LEU A 76 9.50 -6.64 1.63
N LEU A 77 9.67 -6.82 0.33
CA LEU A 77 10.78 -6.24 -0.40
C LEU A 77 10.72 -4.71 -0.43
N SER A 78 9.53 -4.13 -0.51
CA SER A 78 9.32 -2.68 -0.40
C SER A 78 9.74 -2.16 0.98
N PHE A 79 9.39 -2.88 2.04
CA PHE A 79 9.78 -2.53 3.41
C PHE A 79 11.29 -2.72 3.68
N ALA A 80 11.89 -3.78 3.12
CA ALA A 80 13.30 -4.12 3.29
C ALA A 80 14.25 -3.28 2.41
N ARG A 81 13.78 -2.80 1.26
CA ARG A 81 14.62 -2.03 0.33
C ARG A 81 14.94 -0.65 0.92
N LYS A 82 16.20 -0.50 1.32
CA LYS A 82 16.89 0.80 1.47
C LYS A 82 17.38 1.31 0.10
N ALA A 83 16.52 1.40 -0.90
CA ALA A 83 16.91 2.19 -2.05
C ALA A 83 17.02 3.66 -1.58
N PRO A 84 18.15 4.35 -1.81
CA PRO A 84 18.20 5.76 -1.49
C PRO A 84 17.09 6.45 -2.26
N LEU A 85 16.23 7.20 -1.51
CA LEU A 85 15.19 7.99 -2.14
C LEU A 85 15.87 8.97 -3.11
N MET A 86 15.35 9.04 -4.33
CA MET A 86 15.79 10.01 -5.34
C MET A 86 14.68 11.06 -5.53
N PRO A 87 14.58 12.04 -4.59
CA PRO A 87 13.51 13.03 -4.67
C PRO A 87 13.70 13.90 -5.92
N VAL A 88 12.65 13.98 -6.70
CA VAL A 88 12.55 14.85 -7.87
C VAL A 88 11.33 15.77 -7.71
N THR A 89 11.30 16.84 -8.48
CA THR A 89 10.12 17.72 -8.49
C THR A 89 8.97 17.01 -9.22
N LEU A 90 7.92 16.67 -8.48
CA LEU A 90 6.74 15.95 -8.97
C LEU A 90 5.48 16.82 -8.96
N ASP A 91 4.62 16.57 -9.95
CA ASP A 91 3.21 16.92 -9.93
C ASP A 91 2.40 15.66 -9.56
N LEU A 92 1.76 15.66 -8.38
CA LEU A 92 1.01 14.47 -7.93
C LEU A 92 -0.23 14.19 -8.79
N ASN A 93 -0.77 15.18 -9.50
CA ASN A 93 -1.83 14.96 -10.48
C ASN A 93 -1.34 14.15 -11.67
N GLU A 94 -0.11 14.39 -12.14
CA GLU A 94 0.49 13.60 -13.22
C GLU A 94 0.75 12.16 -12.76
N VAL A 95 1.21 11.97 -11.51
CA VAL A 95 1.40 10.64 -10.93
C VAL A 95 0.05 9.90 -10.86
N ALA A 96 -0.98 10.50 -10.27
CA ALA A 96 -2.30 9.88 -10.15
C ALA A 96 -2.88 9.49 -11.53
N ARG A 97 -2.80 10.39 -12.52
CA ARG A 97 -3.27 10.10 -13.88
C ARG A 97 -2.49 8.97 -14.54
N SER A 98 -1.17 8.90 -14.34
CA SER A 98 -0.34 7.83 -14.92
C SER A 98 -0.68 6.44 -14.38
N MET A 99 -1.30 6.36 -13.21
CA MET A 99 -1.70 5.13 -12.55
C MET A 99 -3.13 4.66 -12.89
N ASP A 100 -3.95 5.47 -13.57
CA ASP A 100 -5.35 5.15 -13.87
C ASP A 100 -5.52 3.78 -14.56
N SER A 101 -4.71 3.49 -15.57
CA SER A 101 -4.76 2.20 -16.27
C SER A 101 -4.38 1.01 -15.38
N MET A 102 -3.53 1.22 -14.37
CA MET A 102 -3.16 0.22 -13.39
C MET A 102 -4.32 -0.01 -12.40
N PHE A 103 -4.96 1.06 -11.94
CA PHE A 103 -6.12 0.96 -11.04
C PHE A 103 -7.24 0.15 -11.68
N ARG A 104 -7.59 0.42 -12.94
CA ARG A 104 -8.62 -0.32 -13.70
C ARG A 104 -8.31 -1.80 -13.91
N ARG A 105 -7.05 -2.21 -13.77
CA ARG A 105 -6.63 -3.62 -13.86
C ARG A 105 -6.63 -4.34 -12.52
N ILE A 106 -6.50 -3.60 -11.42
CA ILE A 106 -6.38 -4.15 -10.06
C ILE A 106 -7.74 -4.19 -9.38
N LEU A 107 -8.58 -3.19 -9.65
CA LEU A 107 -9.92 -3.10 -9.10
C LEU A 107 -10.89 -3.95 -9.93
N PRO A 108 -11.75 -4.73 -9.30
CA PRO A 108 -12.82 -5.46 -9.97
C PRO A 108 -13.86 -4.48 -10.53
N GLU A 109 -14.66 -4.91 -11.51
CA GLU A 109 -15.63 -4.08 -12.22
C GLU A 109 -16.73 -3.47 -11.34
N ASN A 110 -16.98 -4.07 -10.18
CA ASN A 110 -17.98 -3.59 -9.21
C ASN A 110 -17.45 -2.48 -8.28
N ILE A 111 -16.20 -2.02 -8.46
CA ILE A 111 -15.65 -0.85 -7.76
C ILE A 111 -15.52 0.31 -8.74
N GLY A 112 -16.29 1.38 -8.48
CA GLY A 112 -16.18 2.63 -9.20
C GLY A 112 -14.91 3.40 -8.81
N ILE A 113 -14.31 4.14 -9.77
CA ILE A 113 -13.17 5.03 -9.50
C ILE A 113 -13.57 6.45 -9.86
N GLU A 114 -13.48 7.36 -8.91
CA GLU A 114 -13.64 8.79 -9.11
C GLU A 114 -12.32 9.51 -8.80
N THR A 115 -11.98 10.54 -9.61
CA THR A 115 -10.78 11.36 -9.39
C THR A 115 -11.14 12.83 -9.32
N ALA A 116 -10.86 13.47 -8.19
CA ALA A 116 -11.05 14.90 -7.92
C ALA A 116 -9.69 15.59 -7.82
N LEU A 117 -9.05 15.85 -8.96
CA LEU A 117 -7.71 16.42 -9.02
C LEU A 117 -7.75 17.95 -9.10
N THR A 118 -7.26 18.63 -8.06
CA THR A 118 -7.24 20.09 -7.99
C THR A 118 -6.37 20.72 -9.08
N GLY A 119 -6.92 21.65 -9.84
CA GLY A 119 -6.16 22.48 -10.78
C GLY A 119 -5.14 23.38 -10.08
N GLY A 120 -3.95 23.56 -10.70
CA GLY A 120 -2.90 24.39 -10.10
C GLY A 120 -2.27 23.79 -8.84
N LEU A 121 -2.21 22.47 -8.76
CA LEU A 121 -1.57 21.77 -7.67
C LEU A 121 -0.09 22.14 -7.56
N TRP A 122 0.39 22.40 -6.34
CA TRP A 122 1.80 22.72 -6.11
C TRP A 122 2.67 21.48 -6.41
N LYS A 123 3.89 21.74 -6.86
CA LYS A 123 4.88 20.67 -7.04
C LYS A 123 5.52 20.33 -5.71
N VAL A 124 5.85 19.04 -5.54
CA VAL A 124 6.48 18.50 -4.34
C VAL A 124 7.85 17.88 -4.69
N GLN A 125 8.73 17.80 -3.69
CA GLN A 125 9.97 17.02 -3.79
C GLN A 125 9.71 15.64 -3.20
N ALA A 126 9.60 14.63 -4.06
CA ALA A 126 9.34 13.25 -3.62
C ALA A 126 9.99 12.24 -4.58
N ASP A 127 10.23 11.04 -4.09
CA ASP A 127 10.63 9.93 -4.94
C ASP A 127 9.40 9.37 -5.65
N ARG A 128 9.43 9.34 -6.99
CA ARG A 128 8.30 8.94 -7.81
C ARG A 128 7.87 7.49 -7.53
N SER A 129 8.84 6.58 -7.47
CA SER A 129 8.57 5.15 -7.28
C SER A 129 7.96 4.87 -5.90
N SER A 130 8.46 5.55 -4.87
CA SER A 130 7.93 5.46 -3.51
C SER A 130 6.51 6.02 -3.43
N THR A 131 6.24 7.15 -4.11
CA THR A 131 4.91 7.77 -4.18
C THR A 131 3.92 6.84 -4.89
N GLU A 132 4.26 6.31 -6.06
CA GLU A 132 3.44 5.36 -6.80
C GLU A 132 3.15 4.09 -5.97
N SER A 133 4.16 3.55 -5.28
CA SER A 133 4.00 2.38 -4.40
C SER A 133 3.05 2.67 -3.22
N THR A 134 3.14 3.86 -2.62
CA THR A 134 2.27 4.26 -1.52
C THR A 134 0.82 4.37 -1.98
N ILE A 135 0.57 5.03 -3.10
CA ILE A 135 -0.77 5.16 -3.70
C ILE A 135 -1.33 3.78 -4.02
N LEU A 136 -0.53 2.91 -4.64
CA LEU A 136 -0.94 1.56 -5.00
C LEU A 136 -1.34 0.73 -3.77
N ASN A 137 -0.56 0.79 -2.69
CA ASN A 137 -0.87 0.09 -1.45
C ASN A 137 -2.20 0.57 -0.84
N LEU A 138 -2.47 1.87 -0.86
CA LEU A 138 -3.74 2.42 -0.38
C LEU A 138 -4.92 1.95 -1.25
N VAL A 139 -4.77 1.93 -2.57
CA VAL A 139 -5.80 1.42 -3.50
C VAL A 139 -6.08 -0.07 -3.30
N ILE A 140 -5.04 -0.87 -3.05
CA ILE A 140 -5.19 -2.31 -2.74
C ILE A 140 -5.94 -2.49 -1.41
N ASN A 141 -5.58 -1.73 -0.38
CA ASN A 141 -6.27 -1.79 0.91
C ASN A 141 -7.76 -1.40 0.78
N ALA A 142 -8.04 -0.34 0.03
CA ALA A 142 -9.40 0.09 -0.27
C ALA A 142 -10.19 -1.00 -1.01
N ARG A 143 -9.60 -1.65 -2.02
CA ARG A 143 -10.21 -2.79 -2.71
C ARG A 143 -10.56 -3.92 -1.75
N ASP A 144 -9.62 -4.29 -0.88
CA ASP A 144 -9.79 -5.39 0.07
C ASP A 144 -10.83 -5.08 1.14
N ALA A 145 -11.05 -3.78 1.45
CA ALA A 145 -12.12 -3.30 2.32
C ALA A 145 -13.50 -3.25 1.63
N MET A 146 -13.57 -3.47 0.30
CA MET A 146 -14.80 -3.42 -0.49
C MET A 146 -15.11 -4.77 -1.18
N PRO A 147 -15.26 -5.90 -0.45
CA PRO A 147 -15.48 -7.22 -1.04
C PRO A 147 -16.77 -7.33 -1.85
N HIS A 148 -17.75 -6.48 -1.56
CA HIS A 148 -19.05 -6.44 -2.23
C HIS A 148 -19.15 -5.33 -3.30
N GLY A 149 -18.04 -4.67 -3.62
CA GLY A 149 -17.99 -3.50 -4.47
C GLY A 149 -18.13 -2.20 -3.69
N GLY A 150 -18.07 -1.07 -4.39
CA GLY A 150 -18.12 0.25 -3.79
C GLY A 150 -17.55 1.34 -4.67
N GLU A 151 -17.11 2.40 -4.06
CA GLU A 151 -16.57 3.57 -4.73
C GLU A 151 -15.22 3.99 -4.11
N LEU A 152 -14.22 4.18 -4.96
CA LEU A 152 -12.89 4.66 -4.60
C LEU A 152 -12.72 6.07 -5.13
N THR A 153 -12.48 7.04 -4.25
CA THR A 153 -12.22 8.42 -4.62
C THR A 153 -10.76 8.77 -4.38
N ILE A 154 -10.10 9.35 -5.38
CA ILE A 154 -8.73 9.86 -5.29
C ILE A 154 -8.77 11.38 -5.44
N GLU A 155 -8.34 12.09 -4.41
CA GLU A 155 -8.38 13.55 -4.37
C GLU A 155 -6.99 14.15 -4.17
N THR A 156 -6.77 15.32 -4.75
CA THR A 156 -5.58 16.13 -4.46
C THR A 156 -5.96 17.54 -4.06
N ALA A 157 -5.23 18.11 -3.11
CA ALA A 157 -5.46 19.49 -2.69
C ALA A 157 -4.17 20.19 -2.25
N ASN A 158 -4.13 21.52 -2.43
CA ASN A 158 -3.15 22.39 -1.78
C ASN A 158 -3.63 22.72 -0.38
N ILE A 159 -2.85 22.39 0.64
CA ILE A 159 -3.18 22.65 2.05
C ILE A 159 -2.14 23.58 2.66
N ARG A 160 -2.60 24.52 3.47
CA ARG A 160 -1.73 25.30 4.33
C ARG A 160 -1.99 24.90 5.78
N LEU A 161 -0.99 24.29 6.41
CA LEU A 161 -1.02 23.96 7.83
C LEU A 161 -0.46 25.14 8.61
N THR A 162 -1.19 25.57 9.66
CA THR A 162 -0.78 26.62 10.58
C THR A 162 -0.35 26.00 11.91
N ASP A 163 0.48 26.71 12.67
CA ASP A 163 0.90 26.25 14.00
C ASP A 163 -0.30 25.94 14.92
N GLU A 164 -1.31 26.79 14.89
CA GLU A 164 -2.54 26.62 15.67
C GLU A 164 -3.29 25.32 15.33
N TYR A 165 -3.35 24.96 14.04
CA TYR A 165 -3.99 23.72 13.59
C TYR A 165 -3.20 22.49 14.06
N LEU A 166 -1.87 22.55 14.03
CA LEU A 166 -0.98 21.46 14.41
C LEU A 166 -0.95 21.23 15.92
N GLU A 167 -0.96 22.31 16.72
CA GLU A 167 -1.03 22.24 18.18
C GLU A 167 -2.30 21.52 18.66
N VAL A 168 -3.45 21.79 18.03
CA VAL A 168 -4.73 21.16 18.38
C VAL A 168 -4.72 19.65 18.09
N ARG A 169 -3.99 19.21 17.05
CA ARG A 169 -3.93 17.80 16.65
C ARG A 169 -2.75 17.03 17.25
N GLY A 170 -1.77 17.70 17.84
CA GLY A 170 -0.57 17.06 18.38
C GLY A 170 0.31 16.43 17.31
N GLU A 171 0.26 16.93 16.08
CA GLU A 171 1.04 16.38 14.96
C GLU A 171 2.45 16.97 14.95
N ALA A 172 3.46 16.12 14.81
CA ALA A 172 4.88 16.51 14.81
C ALA A 172 5.37 16.87 13.39
N ILE A 173 4.66 17.77 12.71
CA ILE A 173 5.04 18.32 11.40
C ILE A 173 5.11 19.85 11.49
N ASP A 174 5.93 20.47 10.63
CA ASP A 174 6.10 21.91 10.62
C ASP A 174 4.92 22.61 9.92
N ALA A 175 4.59 23.83 10.36
CA ALA A 175 3.64 24.65 9.64
C ALA A 175 4.17 25.01 8.26
N GLY A 176 3.29 25.05 7.25
CA GLY A 176 3.75 25.32 5.89
C GLY A 176 2.73 25.02 4.80
N ARG A 177 3.23 24.97 3.56
CA ARG A 177 2.44 24.59 2.37
C ARG A 177 2.66 23.11 2.05
N TYR A 178 1.58 22.39 1.98
CA TYR A 178 1.57 20.96 1.70
C TYR A 178 0.67 20.63 0.53
N VAL A 179 0.97 19.54 -0.14
CA VAL A 179 0.05 18.91 -1.08
C VAL A 179 -0.50 17.66 -0.43
N MET A 180 -1.81 17.57 -0.37
CA MET A 180 -2.52 16.38 0.07
C MET A 180 -2.85 15.50 -1.13
N ILE A 181 -2.69 14.20 -0.98
CA ILE A 181 -3.39 13.19 -1.75
C ILE A 181 -4.22 12.37 -0.78
N ALA A 182 -5.51 12.27 -1.02
CA ALA A 182 -6.44 11.48 -0.22
C ALA A 182 -7.01 10.34 -1.07
N ILE A 183 -7.13 9.18 -0.46
CA ILE A 183 -7.75 7.99 -1.07
C ILE A 183 -8.84 7.57 -0.09
N THR A 184 -10.07 7.66 -0.55
CA THR A 184 -11.28 7.36 0.25
C THR A 184 -12.02 6.19 -0.39
N ASP A 185 -12.43 5.24 0.41
CA ASP A 185 -13.26 4.12 0.00
C ASP A 185 -14.59 4.10 0.77
N THR A 186 -15.56 3.36 0.24
CA THR A 186 -16.86 3.13 0.87
C THR A 186 -16.96 1.74 1.51
N GLY A 187 -15.82 1.15 1.85
CA GLY A 187 -15.72 -0.19 2.39
C GLY A 187 -16.12 -0.31 3.87
N GLU A 188 -15.84 -1.48 4.46
CA GLU A 188 -16.21 -1.83 5.83
C GLU A 188 -15.41 -1.07 6.90
N GLY A 189 -14.39 -0.29 6.49
CA GLY A 189 -13.51 0.46 7.39
C GLY A 189 -12.47 -0.44 8.07
N ILE A 190 -11.71 0.18 8.98
CA ILE A 190 -10.69 -0.51 9.79
C ILE A 190 -11.31 -0.83 11.14
N PRO A 191 -11.32 -2.11 11.58
CA PRO A 191 -11.87 -2.52 12.88
C PRO A 191 -11.06 -2.01 14.07
#